data_ef75e1aa5d0771c0ff16875e0a175977
#
_entry.id   ef75e1aa5d0771c0ff16875e0a175977
#
_cell.length_a   1.000
_cell.length_b   1.000
_cell.length_c   1.000
_cell.angle_alpha   90.00
_cell.angle_beta   90.00
_cell.angle_gamma   90.00
#
_symmetry.space_group_name_H-M   'P 1'
#
loop_
_entity.id
_entity.type
_entity.pdbx_description
1 polymer ?
#
loop_
_entity_poly.entity_id
_entity_poly.type
_entity_poly.pdbx_seq_one_letter_code
_entity_poly.pdbx_strand_id
1 'polypeptide(L)'
;MKSVFKIVPAAGLLLGLVLAGLPAAAQQQQAAPQALKPATPACAAAAKEILGMKNAAAMYAQAVPNIVQQTKDQLMSTNLNYQKDLNEVAVIVAQKLAGKEKEIGDGMAQIYCNEFAEKELVDLVAFYKSPLGQKLLTAEPRAIQFSMSYMNGWAQNFAEIVNGEFRAEMRKRGKQI
;
A
#
# COMPACT_ATOMS: atom_id res chain seq x y z
N MET A 1 -26.88 -67.22 -16.81
CA MET A 1 -27.11 -67.29 -18.24
C MET A 1 -26.69 -65.97 -18.90
N LYS A 2 -25.74 -66.11 -19.87
CA LYS A 2 -25.41 -65.24 -21.00
C LYS A 2 -25.08 -63.79 -20.68
N SER A 3 -23.81 -63.38 -20.54
CA SER A 3 -22.79 -63.23 -21.63
C SER A 3 -23.27 -62.30 -22.76
N VAL A 4 -22.63 -61.14 -22.89
CA VAL A 4 -21.94 -60.76 -24.10
C VAL A 4 -20.92 -59.61 -23.86
N PHE A 5 -19.72 -59.97 -24.00
CA PHE A 5 -18.49 -59.28 -24.32
C PHE A 5 -18.61 -58.37 -25.55
N LYS A 6 -18.04 -57.20 -25.56
CA LYS A 6 -17.42 -56.62 -26.75
C LYS A 6 -16.24 -55.72 -26.40
N ILE A 7 -15.19 -56.12 -27.01
CA ILE A 7 -13.79 -55.79 -27.05
C ILE A 7 -13.52 -54.46 -27.83
N VAL A 8 -12.67 -53.61 -27.27
CA VAL A 8 -11.50 -52.81 -27.69
C VAL A 8 -11.33 -52.52 -29.24
N PRO A 9 -10.75 -51.38 -29.66
CA PRO A 9 -9.30 -51.28 -29.56
C PRO A 9 -8.73 -49.90 -29.14
N ALA A 10 -7.48 -50.04 -28.67
CA ALA A 10 -6.51 -49.02 -28.35
C ALA A 10 -5.92 -48.29 -29.59
N ALA A 11 -5.48 -47.09 -29.34
CA ALA A 11 -4.27 -46.43 -29.91
C ALA A 11 -4.34 -45.01 -29.37
N GLY A 12 -3.48 -44.51 -28.61
CA GLY A 12 -2.06 -44.35 -28.79
C GLY A 12 -1.78 -42.87 -28.78
N LEU A 13 -0.93 -42.48 -27.98
CA LEU A 13 0.09 -41.44 -28.09
C LEU A 13 0.14 -40.46 -26.89
N LEU A 14 1.19 -40.67 -26.15
CA LEU A 14 1.87 -39.75 -25.28
C LEU A 14 2.04 -38.35 -25.87
N LEU A 15 1.65 -37.31 -25.15
CA LEU A 15 2.38 -36.07 -25.18
C LEU A 15 2.45 -35.52 -23.74
N GLY A 16 3.63 -35.63 -23.18
CA GLY A 16 3.96 -35.03 -21.88
C GLY A 16 3.86 -33.50 -21.98
N LEU A 17 2.93 -32.93 -21.22
CA LEU A 17 2.94 -31.49 -20.95
C LEU A 17 3.67 -31.28 -19.63
N VAL A 18 4.92 -30.86 -19.73
CA VAL A 18 5.68 -30.26 -18.65
C VAL A 18 4.99 -28.94 -18.30
N LEU A 19 4.14 -28.95 -17.28
CA LEU A 19 3.66 -27.75 -16.63
C LEU A 19 4.82 -27.16 -15.81
N ALA A 20 5.62 -26.31 -16.47
CA ALA A 20 6.51 -25.40 -15.77
C ALA A 20 5.64 -24.52 -14.86
N GLY A 21 5.74 -24.75 -13.55
CA GLY A 21 5.13 -23.92 -12.54
C GLY A 21 5.70 -22.51 -12.61
N LEU A 22 4.95 -21.58 -13.17
CA LEU A 22 5.19 -20.15 -12.99
C LEU A 22 4.88 -19.82 -11.53
N PRO A 23 5.76 -19.11 -10.82
CA PRO A 23 5.40 -18.58 -9.51
C PRO A 23 4.18 -17.69 -9.71
N ALA A 24 3.09 -18.02 -9.06
CA ALA A 24 1.94 -17.13 -8.93
C ALA A 24 2.45 -15.88 -8.18
N ALA A 25 2.87 -14.87 -8.95
CA ALA A 25 2.98 -13.53 -8.42
C ALA A 25 1.61 -13.20 -7.87
N ALA A 26 1.51 -13.09 -6.55
CA ALA A 26 0.34 -12.58 -5.88
C ALA A 26 0.12 -11.17 -6.45
N GLN A 27 -0.70 -11.07 -7.49
CA GLN A 27 -1.30 -9.82 -7.90
C GLN A 27 -2.10 -9.38 -6.70
N GLN A 28 -1.57 -8.38 -5.98
CA GLN A 28 -2.38 -7.57 -5.10
C GLN A 28 -3.51 -7.04 -5.99
N GLN A 29 -4.65 -7.73 -5.89
CA GLN A 29 -5.89 -7.26 -6.48
C GLN A 29 -6.15 -5.90 -5.84
N GLN A 30 -5.82 -4.84 -6.58
CA GLN A 30 -6.28 -3.50 -6.27
C GLN A 30 -7.80 -3.62 -6.27
N ALA A 31 -8.39 -3.66 -5.07
CA ALA A 31 -9.84 -3.64 -4.93
C ALA A 31 -10.36 -2.45 -5.75
N ALA A 32 -11.29 -2.71 -6.65
CA ALA A 32 -11.96 -1.65 -7.40
C ALA A 32 -12.46 -0.60 -6.40
N PRO A 33 -12.37 0.71 -6.72
CA PRO A 33 -12.82 1.74 -5.83
C PRO A 33 -14.27 1.46 -5.43
N GLN A 34 -14.51 1.12 -4.16
CA GLN A 34 -15.87 0.97 -3.66
C GLN A 34 -16.57 2.32 -3.79
N ALA A 35 -17.76 2.32 -4.37
CA ALA A 35 -18.59 3.51 -4.42
C ALA A 35 -18.94 3.93 -2.98
N LEU A 36 -18.33 5.02 -2.53
CA LEU A 36 -18.54 5.54 -1.18
C LEU A 36 -19.96 6.11 -1.07
N LYS A 37 -20.66 5.76 0.02
CA LYS A 37 -21.95 6.37 0.33
C LYS A 37 -21.73 7.83 0.73
N PRO A 38 -22.65 8.75 0.39
CA PRO A 38 -22.57 10.12 0.86
C PRO A 38 -22.53 10.18 2.39
N ALA A 39 -21.63 10.96 2.94
CA ALA A 39 -21.51 11.18 4.38
C ALA A 39 -22.50 12.27 4.84
N THR A 40 -23.05 12.12 6.06
CA THR A 40 -23.76 13.22 6.71
C THR A 40 -22.77 14.34 7.06
N PRO A 41 -23.21 15.61 7.14
CA PRO A 41 -22.33 16.70 7.57
C PRO A 41 -21.71 16.47 8.95
N ALA A 42 -22.47 15.88 9.89
CA ALA A 42 -22.00 15.59 11.24
C ALA A 42 -20.90 14.51 11.23
N CYS A 43 -21.12 13.42 10.49
CA CYS A 43 -20.12 12.37 10.30
C CYS A 43 -18.84 12.93 9.69
N ALA A 44 -18.97 13.69 8.58
CA ALA A 44 -17.82 14.28 7.91
C ALA A 44 -17.02 15.23 8.80
N ALA A 45 -17.70 16.01 9.67
CA ALA A 45 -17.06 16.89 10.63
C ALA A 45 -16.24 16.10 11.67
N ALA A 46 -16.82 15.05 12.28
CA ALA A 46 -16.12 14.20 13.24
C ALA A 46 -14.92 13.49 12.61
N ALA A 47 -15.10 12.95 11.39
CA ALA A 47 -14.02 12.31 10.64
C ALA A 47 -12.86 13.29 10.35
N LYS A 48 -13.16 14.50 9.89
CA LYS A 48 -12.14 15.54 9.65
C LYS A 48 -11.41 15.94 10.92
N GLU A 49 -12.10 15.99 12.05
CA GLU A 49 -11.47 16.31 13.32
C GLU A 49 -10.47 15.22 13.74
N ILE A 50 -10.83 13.93 13.59
CA ILE A 50 -9.92 12.80 13.81
C ILE A 50 -8.72 12.88 12.88
N LEU A 51 -8.94 13.10 11.59
CA LEU A 51 -7.86 13.23 10.61
C LEU A 51 -6.92 14.40 10.92
N GLY A 52 -7.47 15.51 11.42
CA GLY A 52 -6.69 16.66 11.90
C GLY A 52 -5.81 16.29 13.10
N MET A 53 -6.38 15.65 14.13
CA MET A 53 -5.62 15.19 15.30
C MET A 53 -4.51 14.20 14.95
N LYS A 54 -4.73 13.34 13.93
CA LYS A 54 -3.74 12.40 13.41
C LYS A 54 -2.75 13.04 12.44
N ASN A 55 -2.84 14.34 12.19
CA ASN A 55 -2.02 15.06 11.21
C ASN A 55 -2.04 14.41 9.80
N ALA A 56 -3.18 13.87 9.39
CA ALA A 56 -3.31 13.16 8.12
C ALA A 56 -2.96 14.04 6.90
N ALA A 57 -3.14 15.36 7.00
CA ALA A 57 -2.79 16.32 5.95
C ALA A 57 -1.30 16.24 5.54
N ALA A 58 -0.41 15.90 6.47
CA ALA A 58 1.01 15.73 6.16
C ALA A 58 1.28 14.62 5.13
N MET A 59 0.41 13.61 5.06
CA MET A 59 0.55 12.48 4.11
C MET A 59 0.34 12.90 2.66
N TYR A 60 -0.47 13.92 2.41
CA TYR A 60 -0.84 14.36 1.06
C TYR A 60 -0.50 15.82 0.74
N ALA A 61 0.19 16.50 1.65
CA ALA A 61 0.59 17.92 1.44
C ALA A 61 1.40 18.14 0.16
N GLN A 62 2.15 17.14 -0.29
CA GLN A 62 2.96 17.19 -1.50
C GLN A 62 2.28 16.55 -2.72
N ALA A 63 1.00 16.14 -2.63
CA ALA A 63 0.34 15.43 -3.71
C ALA A 63 0.27 16.27 -4.99
N VAL A 64 -0.19 17.52 -4.91
CA VAL A 64 -0.29 18.40 -6.07
C VAL A 64 1.09 18.79 -6.63
N PRO A 65 2.07 19.26 -5.84
CA PRO A 65 3.42 19.48 -6.33
C PRO A 65 4.04 18.27 -7.04
N ASN A 66 3.92 17.10 -6.46
CA ASN A 66 4.48 15.86 -7.01
C ASN A 66 3.83 15.48 -8.34
N ILE A 67 2.50 15.58 -8.45
CA ILE A 67 1.77 15.28 -9.70
C ILE A 67 2.14 16.30 -10.79
N VAL A 68 2.23 17.58 -10.45
CA VAL A 68 2.66 18.62 -11.40
C VAL A 68 4.08 18.34 -11.89
N GLN A 69 5.00 18.01 -10.99
CA GLN A 69 6.38 17.67 -11.34
C GLN A 69 6.44 16.44 -12.27
N GLN A 70 5.76 15.36 -11.89
CA GLN A 70 5.72 14.13 -12.67
C GLN A 70 5.13 14.36 -14.08
N THR A 71 4.04 15.13 -14.15
CA THR A 71 3.41 15.46 -15.43
C THR A 71 4.33 16.31 -16.30
N LYS A 72 5.00 17.30 -15.71
CA LYS A 72 6.00 18.11 -16.41
C LYS A 72 7.11 17.23 -16.98
N ASP A 73 7.69 16.34 -16.18
CA ASP A 73 8.79 15.47 -16.61
C ASP A 73 8.35 14.54 -17.75
N GLN A 74 7.12 14.02 -17.68
CA GLN A 74 6.54 13.24 -18.77
C GLN A 74 6.37 14.06 -20.06
N LEU A 75 5.88 15.30 -19.95
CA LEU A 75 5.75 16.20 -21.11
C LEU A 75 7.11 16.59 -21.69
N MET A 76 8.11 16.83 -20.84
CA MET A 76 9.46 17.16 -21.25
C MET A 76 10.13 16.01 -22.03
N SER A 77 9.86 14.77 -21.67
CA SER A 77 10.43 13.60 -22.36
C SER A 77 10.01 13.50 -23.83
N THR A 78 8.83 14.00 -24.17
CA THR A 78 8.26 13.97 -25.53
C THR A 78 8.33 15.31 -26.25
N ASN A 79 8.72 16.40 -25.56
CA ASN A 79 8.72 17.76 -26.09
C ASN A 79 10.04 18.49 -25.72
N LEU A 80 11.16 17.95 -26.21
CA LEU A 80 12.50 18.42 -25.86
C LEU A 80 12.74 19.91 -26.16
N ASN A 81 12.07 20.48 -27.16
CA ASN A 81 12.20 21.89 -27.57
C ASN A 81 11.49 22.85 -26.60
N TYR A 82 10.62 22.35 -25.70
CA TYR A 82 9.81 23.21 -24.82
C TYR A 82 10.22 23.09 -23.35
N GLN A 83 11.41 22.62 -23.05
CA GLN A 83 11.86 22.39 -21.66
C GLN A 83 11.80 23.66 -20.80
N LYS A 84 12.21 24.80 -21.36
CA LYS A 84 12.16 26.08 -20.64
C LYS A 84 10.73 26.47 -20.32
N ASP A 85 9.86 26.45 -21.32
CA ASP A 85 8.46 26.84 -21.18
C ASP A 85 7.72 25.92 -20.22
N LEU A 86 7.97 24.59 -20.28
CA LEU A 86 7.38 23.62 -19.38
C LEU A 86 7.80 23.82 -17.91
N ASN A 87 9.04 24.24 -17.65
CA ASN A 87 9.47 24.57 -16.30
C ASN A 87 8.77 25.82 -15.77
N GLU A 88 8.62 26.84 -16.57
CA GLU A 88 7.91 28.11 -16.20
C GLU A 88 6.40 27.82 -15.98
N VAL A 89 5.77 27.08 -16.90
CA VAL A 89 4.36 26.73 -16.84
C VAL A 89 4.06 25.83 -15.62
N ALA A 90 4.96 24.92 -15.24
CA ALA A 90 4.77 24.05 -14.07
C ALA A 90 4.57 24.86 -12.77
N VAL A 91 5.28 25.95 -12.59
CA VAL A 91 5.10 26.84 -11.42
C VAL A 91 3.70 27.45 -11.43
N ILE A 92 3.25 27.94 -12.57
CA ILE A 92 1.92 28.57 -12.74
C ILE A 92 0.82 27.50 -12.46
N VAL A 93 0.99 26.29 -12.99
CA VAL A 93 0.05 25.18 -12.78
C VAL A 93 0.00 24.79 -11.31
N ALA A 94 1.15 24.66 -10.63
CA ALA A 94 1.19 24.34 -9.21
C ALA A 94 0.45 25.40 -8.37
N GLN A 95 0.67 26.68 -8.65
CA GLN A 95 -0.04 27.79 -7.97
C GLN A 95 -1.54 27.75 -8.25
N LYS A 96 -1.95 27.52 -9.50
CA LYS A 96 -3.37 27.46 -9.91
C LYS A 96 -4.11 26.29 -9.26
N LEU A 97 -3.42 25.19 -9.01
CA LEU A 97 -3.98 23.97 -8.43
C LEU A 97 -3.74 23.87 -6.91
N ALA A 98 -3.08 24.83 -6.30
CA ALA A 98 -2.86 24.85 -4.86
C ALA A 98 -4.19 24.77 -4.10
N GLY A 99 -4.21 23.91 -3.07
CA GLY A 99 -5.40 23.65 -2.26
C GLY A 99 -6.31 22.51 -2.77
N LYS A 100 -6.01 21.93 -3.94
CA LYS A 100 -6.72 20.72 -4.44
C LYS A 100 -6.49 19.50 -3.54
N GLU A 101 -5.46 19.51 -2.73
CA GLU A 101 -5.18 18.49 -1.71
C GLU A 101 -6.33 18.33 -0.72
N LYS A 102 -7.16 19.36 -0.53
CA LYS A 102 -8.37 19.30 0.32
C LYS A 102 -9.35 18.21 -0.14
N GLU A 103 -9.41 17.96 -1.44
CA GLU A 103 -10.26 16.91 -2.02
C GLU A 103 -9.85 15.52 -1.50
N ILE A 104 -8.56 15.30 -1.24
CA ILE A 104 -8.05 14.07 -0.63
C ILE A 104 -8.57 13.95 0.81
N GLY A 105 -8.48 15.04 1.59
CA GLY A 105 -8.99 15.08 2.96
C GLY A 105 -10.51 14.85 3.04
N ASP A 106 -11.26 15.40 2.09
CA ASP A 106 -12.71 15.17 2.00
C ASP A 106 -13.03 13.71 1.66
N GLY A 107 -12.31 13.11 0.72
CA GLY A 107 -12.42 11.69 0.40
C GLY A 107 -12.06 10.79 1.58
N MET A 108 -11.00 11.09 2.31
CA MET A 108 -10.64 10.36 3.54
C MET A 108 -11.72 10.45 4.60
N ALA A 109 -12.31 11.62 4.83
CA ALA A 109 -13.40 11.78 5.76
C ALA A 109 -14.63 10.96 5.35
N GLN A 110 -14.93 10.90 4.05
CA GLN A 110 -16.01 10.07 3.54
C GLN A 110 -15.74 8.57 3.75
N ILE A 111 -14.49 8.11 3.58
CA ILE A 111 -14.09 6.73 3.87
C ILE A 111 -14.33 6.42 5.35
N TYR A 112 -13.91 7.29 6.26
CA TYR A 112 -14.19 7.12 7.70
C TYR A 112 -15.68 6.97 7.99
N CYS A 113 -16.55 7.76 7.32
CA CYS A 113 -17.99 7.66 7.47
C CYS A 113 -18.61 6.39 6.84
N ASN A 114 -17.88 5.69 5.98
CA ASN A 114 -18.34 4.40 5.47
C ASN A 114 -17.90 3.23 6.35
N GLU A 115 -16.77 3.39 7.08
CA GLU A 115 -16.22 2.36 7.97
C GLU A 115 -16.78 2.43 9.40
N PHE A 116 -17.15 3.64 9.88
CA PHE A 116 -17.60 3.87 11.24
C PHE A 116 -18.99 4.52 11.27
N ALA A 117 -19.82 4.13 12.23
CA ALA A 117 -21.05 4.86 12.51
C ALA A 117 -20.73 6.26 13.06
N GLU A 118 -21.63 7.23 12.83
CA GLU A 118 -21.45 8.62 13.28
C GLU A 118 -21.18 8.69 14.80
N LYS A 119 -21.92 7.90 15.59
CA LYS A 119 -21.69 7.82 17.05
C LYS A 119 -20.30 7.33 17.41
N GLU A 120 -19.78 6.33 16.68
CA GLU A 120 -18.43 5.81 16.93
C GLU A 120 -17.35 6.85 16.62
N LEU A 121 -17.55 7.66 15.58
CA LEU A 121 -16.64 8.75 15.26
C LEU A 121 -16.65 9.84 16.35
N VAL A 122 -17.84 10.15 16.90
CA VAL A 122 -17.94 11.09 18.04
C VAL A 122 -17.22 10.54 19.27
N ASP A 123 -17.40 9.26 19.57
CA ASP A 123 -16.72 8.60 20.70
C ASP A 123 -15.18 8.56 20.47
N LEU A 124 -14.72 8.32 19.24
CA LEU A 124 -13.31 8.40 18.86
C LEU A 124 -12.73 9.82 19.00
N VAL A 125 -13.48 10.85 18.62
CA VAL A 125 -13.09 12.25 18.85
C VAL A 125 -12.87 12.50 20.35
N ALA A 126 -13.81 12.07 21.19
CA ALA A 126 -13.69 12.20 22.64
C ALA A 126 -12.49 11.44 23.19
N PHE A 127 -12.25 10.21 22.68
CA PHE A 127 -11.08 9.43 23.05
C PHE A 127 -9.77 10.14 22.68
N TYR A 128 -9.61 10.59 21.42
CA TYR A 128 -8.39 11.27 21.00
C TYR A 128 -8.15 12.59 21.71
N LYS A 129 -9.19 13.27 22.19
CA LYS A 129 -9.07 14.47 23.04
C LYS A 129 -8.67 14.16 24.49
N SER A 130 -8.83 12.92 24.95
CA SER A 130 -8.43 12.51 26.30
C SER A 130 -6.91 12.51 26.47
N PRO A 131 -6.40 12.58 27.73
CA PRO A 131 -4.95 12.49 28.00
C PRO A 131 -4.32 11.23 27.41
N LEU A 132 -5.01 10.09 27.46
CA LEU A 132 -4.53 8.84 26.90
C LEU A 132 -4.51 8.87 25.36
N GLY A 133 -5.56 9.40 24.73
CA GLY A 133 -5.63 9.57 23.29
C GLY A 133 -4.53 10.49 22.74
N GLN A 134 -4.28 11.61 23.43
CA GLN A 134 -3.18 12.51 23.06
C GLN A 134 -1.81 11.83 23.21
N LYS A 135 -1.62 11.06 24.27
CA LYS A 135 -0.40 10.26 24.45
C LYS A 135 -0.25 9.22 23.34
N LEU A 136 -1.34 8.55 22.94
CA LEU A 136 -1.32 7.57 21.85
C LEU A 136 -0.87 8.22 20.55
N LEU A 137 -1.48 9.35 20.15
CA LEU A 137 -1.13 10.08 18.92
C LEU A 137 0.36 10.43 18.84
N THR A 138 1.00 10.71 19.96
CA THR A 138 2.41 11.14 19.99
C THR A 138 3.38 9.97 20.23
N ALA A 139 3.00 8.96 21.01
CA ALA A 139 3.88 7.86 21.40
C ALA A 139 3.87 6.70 20.41
N GLU A 140 2.70 6.37 19.82
CA GLU A 140 2.56 5.21 18.92
C GLU A 140 3.45 5.30 17.69
N PRO A 141 3.54 6.43 16.94
CA PRO A 141 4.44 6.52 15.78
C PRO A 141 5.90 6.27 16.16
N ARG A 142 6.33 6.77 17.32
CA ARG A 142 7.69 6.55 17.84
C ARG A 142 7.91 5.09 18.24
N ALA A 143 6.93 4.47 18.90
CA ALA A 143 7.00 3.05 19.25
C ALA A 143 7.12 2.17 18.02
N ILE A 144 6.35 2.46 16.96
CA ILE A 144 6.45 1.78 15.67
C ILE A 144 7.84 1.95 15.06
N GLN A 145 8.37 3.18 15.04
CA GLN A 145 9.70 3.47 14.51
C GLN A 145 10.79 2.69 15.25
N PHE A 146 10.76 2.66 16.58
CA PHE A 146 11.72 1.89 17.38
C PHE A 146 11.55 0.38 17.17
N SER A 147 10.32 -0.10 17.04
CA SER A 147 10.06 -1.50 16.73
C SER A 147 10.66 -1.92 15.38
N MET A 148 10.53 -1.07 14.35
CA MET A 148 11.16 -1.32 13.05
C MET A 148 12.70 -1.34 13.15
N SER A 149 13.30 -0.41 13.91
CA SER A 149 14.74 -0.39 14.14
C SER A 149 15.22 -1.65 14.88
N TYR A 150 14.46 -2.09 15.89
CA TYR A 150 14.74 -3.34 16.60
C TYR A 150 14.65 -4.56 15.68
N MET A 151 13.60 -4.65 14.85
CA MET A 151 13.45 -5.74 13.87
C MET A 151 14.62 -5.80 12.89
N ASN A 152 15.08 -4.64 12.39
CA ASN A 152 16.21 -4.59 11.46
C ASN A 152 17.50 -5.07 12.12
N GLY A 153 17.77 -4.64 13.37
CA GLY A 153 18.93 -5.11 14.13
C GLY A 153 18.86 -6.62 14.41
N TRP A 154 17.69 -7.11 14.80
CA TRP A 154 17.49 -8.54 14.99
C TRP A 154 17.73 -9.34 13.69
N ALA A 155 17.19 -8.86 12.54
CA ALA A 155 17.35 -9.53 11.26
C ALA A 155 18.82 -9.62 10.81
N GLN A 156 19.63 -8.58 11.04
CA GLN A 156 21.06 -8.59 10.76
C GLN A 156 21.79 -9.64 11.61
N ASN A 157 21.56 -9.64 12.92
CA ASN A 157 22.17 -10.62 13.82
C ASN A 157 21.74 -12.05 13.48
N PHE A 158 20.47 -12.24 13.15
CA PHE A 158 19.94 -13.55 12.79
C PHE A 158 20.51 -14.06 11.46
N ALA A 159 20.76 -13.18 10.49
CA ALA A 159 21.39 -13.54 9.22
C ALA A 159 22.80 -14.13 9.44
N GLU A 160 23.57 -13.62 10.42
CA GLU A 160 24.87 -14.20 10.78
C GLU A 160 24.73 -15.61 11.35
N ILE A 161 23.74 -15.83 12.22
CA ILE A 161 23.44 -17.17 12.76
C ILE A 161 23.09 -18.13 11.61
N VAL A 162 22.20 -17.72 10.72
CA VAL A 162 21.79 -18.51 9.56
C VAL A 162 22.98 -18.84 8.67
N ASN A 163 23.85 -17.86 8.41
CA ASN A 163 25.08 -18.08 7.63
C ASN A 163 26.01 -19.12 8.32
N GLY A 164 26.15 -19.02 9.64
CA GLY A 164 26.89 -20.00 10.44
C GLY A 164 26.35 -21.41 10.30
N GLU A 165 25.03 -21.58 10.39
CA GLU A 165 24.36 -22.88 10.22
C GLU A 165 24.53 -23.42 8.79
N PHE A 166 24.38 -22.59 7.76
CA PHE A 166 24.64 -22.99 6.38
C PHE A 166 26.08 -23.51 6.22
N ARG A 167 27.08 -22.77 6.74
CA ARG A 167 28.48 -23.18 6.67
C ARG A 167 28.74 -24.49 7.41
N ALA A 168 28.08 -24.69 8.57
CA ALA A 168 28.21 -25.92 9.35
C ALA A 168 27.63 -27.12 8.57
N GLU A 169 26.45 -26.99 7.98
CA GLU A 169 25.81 -28.05 7.20
C GLU A 169 26.58 -28.37 5.91
N MET A 170 27.13 -27.35 5.24
CA MET A 170 27.95 -27.57 4.04
C MET A 170 29.25 -28.28 4.34
N ARG A 171 29.90 -27.99 5.49
CA ARG A 171 31.08 -28.76 5.95
C ARG A 171 30.78 -30.24 6.18
N LYS A 172 29.64 -30.58 6.76
CA LYS A 172 29.19 -31.99 6.91
C LYS A 172 29.09 -32.72 5.57
N ARG A 173 28.81 -31.97 4.50
CA ARG A 173 28.74 -32.48 3.11
C ARG A 173 30.08 -32.43 2.38
N GLY A 174 31.19 -32.13 3.08
CA GLY A 174 32.52 -32.00 2.48
C GLY A 174 32.70 -30.76 1.59
N LYS A 175 31.84 -29.75 1.70
CA LYS A 175 31.88 -28.50 0.91
C LYS A 175 32.22 -27.30 1.81
N GLN A 176 33.12 -26.46 1.36
CA GLN A 176 33.44 -25.18 2.03
C GLN A 176 32.84 -24.02 1.23
N ILE A 177 32.10 -23.14 1.94
CA ILE A 177 31.55 -21.91 1.39
C ILE A 177 31.87 -20.75 2.32
#